data_29d971b2f4dffb6c992eb0a745a06257
#
_entry.id   29d971b2f4dffb6c992eb0a745a06257
#
_cell.length_a   1.000
_cell.length_b   1.000
_cell.length_c   1.000
_cell.angle_alpha   90.00
_cell.angle_beta   90.00
_cell.angle_gamma   90.00
#
_symmetry.space_group_name_H-M   'P 1'
#
loop_
_entity.id
_entity.type
_entity.pdbx_description
1 polymer ?
#
loop_
_entity_poly.entity_id
_entity_poly.type
_entity_poly.pdbx_seq_one_letter_code
_entity_poly.pdbx_strand_id
1 'polypeptide(L)'
;MEKSFIPLLFAGDINVYSVARAFHEEYRIKPYVYGKFMSGPCIDTKIMHYTANPQADCRDTFLQLVTDFADKHSDTTVLLVGCGDSYVQLMAENKQYFPKNVIAPYIDADLMNDLIHKEKFYARCEKIGVDYPDTFVHRKERGYDFRLPFDGPFIIKPSNGIEYWRHPFATQKKVY
;
A
#
# COMPACT_ATOMS: atom_id res chain seq x y z
N MET A 1 -20.96 -2.90 22.60
CA MET A 1 -21.26 -2.20 21.33
C MET A 1 -21.30 -3.23 20.22
N GLU A 2 -22.39 -3.28 19.50
CA GLU A 2 -22.49 -4.11 18.30
C GLU A 2 -21.46 -3.64 17.29
N LYS A 3 -20.73 -4.58 16.65
CA LYS A 3 -19.69 -4.24 15.67
C LYS A 3 -20.38 -3.70 14.43
N SER A 4 -20.35 -2.37 14.25
CA SER A 4 -21.02 -1.73 13.12
C SER A 4 -20.26 -1.87 11.79
N PHE A 5 -19.07 -2.49 11.80
CA PHE A 5 -18.23 -2.66 10.62
C PHE A 5 -17.31 -3.89 10.72
N ILE A 6 -16.87 -4.38 9.57
CA ILE A 6 -15.87 -5.45 9.44
C ILE A 6 -14.65 -4.90 8.67
N PRO A 7 -13.44 -4.87 9.27
CA PRO A 7 -12.23 -4.51 8.54
C PRO A 7 -11.81 -5.61 7.56
N LEU A 8 -11.62 -5.22 6.30
CA LEU A 8 -11.03 -6.03 5.24
C LEU A 8 -9.69 -5.41 4.83
N LEU A 9 -8.58 -6.09 5.10
CA LEU A 9 -7.24 -5.57 4.92
C LEU A 9 -6.53 -6.29 3.76
N PHE A 10 -5.62 -5.59 3.09
CA PHE A 10 -4.80 -6.17 2.03
C PHE A 10 -3.31 -5.90 2.26
N ALA A 11 -2.54 -6.94 2.48
CA ALA A 11 -1.08 -7.12 2.46
C ALA A 11 -0.71 -8.48 3.08
N GLY A 12 0.59 -8.79 3.27
CA GLY A 12 1.02 -10.05 3.86
C GLY A 12 2.22 -9.94 4.81
N ASP A 13 2.55 -8.75 5.27
CA ASP A 13 3.76 -8.42 6.03
C ASP A 13 3.46 -7.74 7.38
N ILE A 14 4.51 -7.18 7.98
CA ILE A 14 4.43 -6.47 9.26
C ILE A 14 3.45 -5.28 9.23
N ASN A 15 3.23 -4.65 8.08
CA ASN A 15 2.34 -3.50 7.98
C ASN A 15 0.90 -3.92 8.24
N VAL A 16 0.42 -4.97 7.56
CA VAL A 16 -0.95 -5.48 7.77
C VAL A 16 -1.12 -6.06 9.17
N TYR A 17 -0.09 -6.72 9.72
CA TYR A 17 -0.13 -7.19 11.09
C TYR A 17 -0.33 -6.04 12.08
N SER A 18 0.40 -4.93 11.90
CA SER A 18 0.30 -3.76 12.78
C SER A 18 -1.10 -3.13 12.74
N VAL A 19 -1.69 -3.02 11.54
CA VAL A 19 -3.07 -2.52 11.38
C VAL A 19 -4.08 -3.49 11.99
N ALA A 20 -3.93 -4.79 11.74
CA ALA A 20 -4.80 -5.82 12.32
C ALA A 20 -4.73 -5.81 13.85
N ARG A 21 -3.53 -5.62 14.41
CA ARG A 21 -3.30 -5.51 15.84
C ARG A 21 -4.05 -4.31 16.42
N ALA A 22 -3.99 -3.14 15.78
CA ALA A 22 -4.70 -1.94 16.23
C ALA A 22 -6.22 -2.17 16.28
N PHE A 23 -6.81 -2.79 15.25
CA PHE A 23 -8.22 -3.16 15.28
C PHE A 23 -8.54 -4.16 16.39
N HIS A 24 -7.65 -5.13 16.62
CA HIS A 24 -7.86 -6.14 17.65
C HIS A 24 -7.77 -5.56 19.06
N GLU A 25 -6.80 -4.69 19.31
CA GLU A 25 -6.59 -4.06 20.63
C GLU A 25 -7.71 -3.09 20.97
N GLU A 26 -8.11 -2.23 20.03
CA GLU A 26 -9.12 -1.19 20.28
C GLU A 26 -10.55 -1.73 20.24
N TYR A 27 -10.90 -2.50 19.20
CA TYR A 27 -12.29 -2.91 18.95
C TYR A 27 -12.57 -4.38 19.28
N ARG A 28 -11.56 -5.16 19.67
CA ARG A 28 -11.68 -6.63 19.85
C ARG A 28 -12.18 -7.35 18.58
N ILE A 29 -11.93 -6.76 17.42
CA ILE A 29 -12.25 -7.34 16.10
C ILE A 29 -11.02 -8.10 15.61
N LYS A 30 -11.25 -9.24 14.96
CA LYS A 30 -10.25 -9.92 14.13
C LYS A 30 -10.52 -9.56 12.67
N PRO A 31 -9.69 -8.69 12.05
CA PRO A 31 -9.86 -8.34 10.65
C PRO A 31 -9.74 -9.54 9.72
N TYR A 32 -10.41 -9.48 8.58
CA TYR A 32 -10.11 -10.36 7.45
C TYR A 32 -8.99 -9.76 6.61
N VAL A 33 -8.09 -10.61 6.15
CA VAL A 33 -6.89 -10.19 5.42
C VAL A 33 -6.69 -11.03 4.18
N TYR A 34 -6.53 -10.37 3.05
CA TYR A 34 -6.05 -10.99 1.82
C TYR A 34 -4.66 -10.46 1.47
N GLY A 35 -3.79 -11.34 0.96
CA GLY A 35 -2.48 -10.97 0.46
C GLY A 35 -1.89 -12.09 -0.37
N LYS A 36 -0.79 -11.82 -1.08
CA LYS A 36 -0.15 -12.82 -1.96
C LYS A 36 0.39 -14.00 -1.17
N PHE A 37 0.98 -13.74 -0.02
CA PHE A 37 1.58 -14.73 0.87
C PHE A 37 1.66 -14.17 2.29
N MET A 38 1.68 -15.02 3.27
CA MET A 38 1.95 -14.64 4.66
C MET A 38 3.46 -14.53 4.91
N SER A 39 3.88 -13.52 5.62
CA SER A 39 5.27 -13.38 6.05
C SER A 39 5.40 -12.81 7.45
N GLY A 40 6.50 -13.12 8.11
CA GLY A 40 6.83 -12.60 9.44
C GLY A 40 5.69 -12.83 10.45
N PRO A 41 5.22 -11.78 11.14
CA PRO A 41 4.24 -11.90 12.23
C PRO A 41 2.83 -12.29 11.74
N CYS A 42 2.58 -12.36 10.43
CA CYS A 42 1.30 -12.86 9.89
C CYS A 42 1.19 -14.38 10.01
N ILE A 43 2.32 -15.09 10.12
CA ILE A 43 2.36 -16.54 10.23
C ILE A 43 1.84 -16.94 11.62
N ASP A 44 0.91 -17.89 11.67
CA ASP A 44 0.32 -18.44 12.90
C ASP A 44 -0.33 -17.41 13.85
N THR A 45 -0.58 -16.20 13.39
CA THR A 45 -1.26 -15.17 14.19
C THR A 45 -2.72 -15.55 14.48
N LYS A 46 -3.19 -15.18 15.69
CA LYS A 46 -4.57 -15.44 16.14
C LYS A 46 -5.45 -14.19 16.13
N ILE A 47 -4.90 -13.05 15.75
CA ILE A 47 -5.60 -11.75 15.81
C ILE A 47 -6.28 -11.35 14.49
N MET A 48 -6.11 -12.12 13.42
CA MET A 48 -6.75 -11.88 12.12
C MET A 48 -7.09 -13.20 11.41
N HIS A 49 -7.98 -13.11 10.42
CA HIS A 49 -8.32 -14.21 9.50
C HIS A 49 -7.57 -13.98 8.19
N TYR A 50 -6.45 -14.65 7.98
CA TYR A 50 -5.64 -14.47 6.78
C TYR A 50 -5.94 -15.52 5.70
N THR A 51 -6.10 -15.05 4.46
CA THR A 51 -6.23 -15.89 3.27
C THR A 51 -5.17 -15.48 2.24
N ALA A 52 -4.28 -16.40 1.90
CA ALA A 52 -3.30 -16.19 0.85
C ALA A 52 -3.93 -16.41 -0.53
N ASN A 53 -3.71 -15.46 -1.44
CA ASN A 53 -4.02 -15.57 -2.86
C ASN A 53 -2.88 -14.95 -3.67
N PRO A 54 -2.09 -15.75 -4.43
CA PRO A 54 -0.94 -15.26 -5.19
C PRO A 54 -1.25 -14.12 -6.18
N GLN A 55 -2.51 -13.96 -6.56
CA GLN A 55 -2.98 -12.92 -7.47
C GLN A 55 -3.74 -11.79 -6.77
N ALA A 56 -3.67 -11.69 -5.44
CA ALA A 56 -4.41 -10.67 -4.67
C ALA A 56 -4.06 -9.22 -5.04
N ASP A 57 -2.92 -8.99 -5.68
CA ASP A 57 -2.50 -7.69 -6.21
C ASP A 57 -2.79 -7.50 -7.72
N CYS A 58 -3.44 -8.48 -8.36
CA CYS A 58 -3.97 -8.34 -9.71
C CYS A 58 -5.35 -7.67 -9.64
N ARG A 59 -5.59 -6.67 -10.48
CA ARG A 59 -6.82 -5.86 -10.45
C ARG A 59 -8.11 -6.68 -10.39
N ASP A 60 -8.28 -7.63 -11.29
CA ASP A 60 -9.53 -8.38 -11.41
C ASP A 60 -9.74 -9.33 -10.23
N THR A 61 -8.68 -10.00 -9.77
CA THR A 61 -8.73 -10.83 -8.56
C THR A 61 -9.01 -9.99 -7.32
N PHE A 62 -8.36 -8.83 -7.18
CA PHE A 62 -8.61 -7.90 -6.09
C PHE A 62 -10.09 -7.47 -6.04
N LEU A 63 -10.65 -7.03 -7.17
CA LEU A 63 -12.05 -6.63 -7.25
C LEU A 63 -13.01 -7.78 -6.92
N GLN A 64 -12.71 -8.98 -7.44
CA GLN A 64 -13.51 -10.17 -7.12
C GLN A 64 -13.49 -10.49 -5.61
N LEU A 65 -12.30 -10.48 -4.98
CA LEU A 65 -12.16 -10.73 -3.54
C LEU A 65 -12.95 -9.71 -2.70
N VAL A 66 -12.90 -8.42 -3.09
CA VAL A 66 -13.66 -7.37 -2.40
C VAL A 66 -15.15 -7.55 -2.58
N THR A 67 -15.61 -7.86 -3.80
CA THR A 67 -17.02 -8.05 -4.12
C THR A 67 -17.58 -9.27 -3.41
N ASP A 68 -16.94 -10.43 -3.53
CA ASP A 68 -17.39 -11.67 -2.87
C ASP A 68 -17.45 -11.53 -1.35
N PHE A 69 -16.49 -10.79 -0.78
CA PHE A 69 -16.49 -10.52 0.65
C PHE A 69 -17.64 -9.59 1.06
N ALA A 70 -17.86 -8.52 0.30
CA ALA A 70 -18.92 -7.56 0.56
C ALA A 70 -20.33 -8.20 0.41
N ASP A 71 -20.52 -9.06 -0.58
CA ASP A 71 -21.78 -9.77 -0.81
C ASP A 71 -22.10 -10.75 0.33
N LYS A 72 -21.08 -11.45 0.84
CA LYS A 72 -21.20 -12.30 2.03
C LYS A 72 -21.59 -11.54 3.30
N HIS A 73 -21.31 -10.24 3.35
CA HIS A 73 -21.55 -9.35 4.49
C HIS A 73 -22.44 -8.17 4.10
N SER A 74 -23.45 -8.43 3.27
CA SER A 74 -24.28 -7.41 2.63
C SER A 74 -25.06 -6.51 3.61
N ASP A 75 -25.27 -6.95 4.83
CA ASP A 75 -25.94 -6.24 5.93
C ASP A 75 -24.97 -5.46 6.83
N THR A 76 -23.67 -5.51 6.54
CA THR A 76 -22.62 -4.93 7.39
C THR A 76 -21.70 -4.04 6.57
N THR A 77 -21.27 -2.92 7.15
CA THR A 77 -20.26 -2.06 6.54
C THR A 77 -18.91 -2.75 6.50
N VAL A 78 -18.29 -2.84 5.34
CA VAL A 78 -16.92 -3.34 5.14
C VAL A 78 -15.97 -2.14 5.05
N LEU A 79 -15.05 -2.03 6.00
CA LEU A 79 -13.98 -1.02 5.97
C LEU A 79 -12.76 -1.60 5.26
N LEU A 80 -12.50 -1.14 4.04
CA LEU A 80 -11.43 -1.63 3.17
C LEU A 80 -10.14 -0.84 3.39
N VAL A 81 -9.05 -1.54 3.78
CA VAL A 81 -7.75 -0.91 4.07
C VAL A 81 -6.60 -1.63 3.37
N GLY A 82 -5.85 -0.90 2.55
CA GLY A 82 -4.59 -1.34 1.95
C GLY A 82 -3.41 -1.03 2.86
N CYS A 83 -2.62 -2.04 3.18
CA CYS A 83 -1.46 -1.91 4.06
C CYS A 83 -0.13 -1.96 3.28
N GLY A 84 -0.16 -1.60 2.00
CA GLY A 84 1.00 -1.49 1.12
C GLY A 84 0.66 -0.67 -0.12
N ASP A 85 1.65 0.02 -0.69
CA ASP A 85 1.47 1.00 -1.78
C ASP A 85 0.69 0.43 -2.98
N SER A 86 0.97 -0.81 -3.40
CA SER A 86 0.29 -1.45 -4.52
C SER A 86 -1.21 -1.67 -4.27
N TYR A 87 -1.59 -2.05 -3.04
CA TYR A 87 -2.98 -2.23 -2.69
C TYR A 87 -3.72 -0.89 -2.54
N VAL A 88 -3.03 0.13 -1.97
CA VAL A 88 -3.61 1.48 -1.90
C VAL A 88 -3.82 2.05 -3.30
N GLN A 89 -2.89 1.82 -4.23
CA GLN A 89 -3.06 2.21 -5.63
C GLN A 89 -4.27 1.50 -6.25
N LEU A 90 -4.40 0.18 -6.10
CA LEU A 90 -5.55 -0.58 -6.59
C LEU A 90 -6.86 -0.04 -6.03
N MET A 91 -6.91 0.31 -4.76
CA MET A 91 -8.10 0.87 -4.13
C MET A 91 -8.45 2.25 -4.68
N ALA A 92 -7.47 3.14 -4.83
CA ALA A 92 -7.68 4.48 -5.37
C ALA A 92 -8.17 4.45 -6.83
N GLU A 93 -7.59 3.58 -7.65
CA GLU A 93 -7.92 3.43 -9.08
C GLU A 93 -9.27 2.76 -9.33
N ASN A 94 -9.82 2.05 -8.36
CA ASN A 94 -11.00 1.21 -8.55
C ASN A 94 -12.19 1.56 -7.64
N LYS A 95 -12.19 2.71 -6.98
CA LYS A 95 -13.26 3.15 -6.05
C LYS A 95 -14.67 2.99 -6.61
N GLN A 96 -14.86 3.31 -7.88
CA GLN A 96 -16.16 3.29 -8.56
C GLN A 96 -16.75 1.89 -8.74
N TYR A 97 -15.96 0.85 -8.54
CA TYR A 97 -16.41 -0.54 -8.70
C TYR A 97 -16.75 -1.23 -7.37
N PHE A 98 -16.53 -0.57 -6.25
CA PHE A 98 -16.79 -1.18 -4.95
C PHE A 98 -18.30 -1.27 -4.66
N PRO A 99 -18.76 -2.37 -4.05
CA PRO A 99 -20.12 -2.50 -3.54
C PRO A 99 -20.50 -1.37 -2.56
N LYS A 100 -21.80 -1.09 -2.46
CA LYS A 100 -22.31 0.04 -1.65
C LYS A 100 -22.01 -0.05 -0.16
N ASN A 101 -21.84 -1.26 0.37
CA ASN A 101 -21.48 -1.49 1.77
C ASN A 101 -19.97 -1.44 2.03
N VAL A 102 -19.14 -1.16 1.01
CA VAL A 102 -17.68 -1.01 1.15
C VAL A 102 -17.33 0.47 1.32
N ILE A 103 -16.66 0.79 2.41
CA ILE A 103 -16.04 2.10 2.66
C ILE A 103 -14.54 1.98 2.42
N ALA A 104 -14.03 2.71 1.44
CA ALA A 104 -12.60 2.80 1.09
C ALA A 104 -12.19 4.29 1.05
N PRO A 105 -11.78 4.90 2.18
CA PRO A 105 -11.55 6.34 2.28
C PRO A 105 -10.20 6.75 1.70
N TYR A 106 -9.98 6.46 0.41
CA TYR A 106 -8.75 6.80 -0.29
C TYR A 106 -8.88 8.08 -1.12
N ILE A 107 -7.73 8.73 -1.31
CA ILE A 107 -7.56 9.86 -2.23
C ILE A 107 -7.83 9.42 -3.67
N ASP A 108 -7.96 10.39 -4.57
CA ASP A 108 -8.15 10.10 -5.99
C ASP A 108 -6.89 9.49 -6.62
N ALA A 109 -7.11 8.70 -7.68
CA ALA A 109 -6.06 7.94 -8.35
C ALA A 109 -4.92 8.84 -8.88
N ASP A 110 -5.25 10.02 -9.44
CA ASP A 110 -4.24 10.95 -9.94
C ASP A 110 -3.34 11.46 -8.81
N LEU A 111 -3.92 11.84 -7.67
CA LEU A 111 -3.15 12.25 -6.51
C LEU A 111 -2.34 11.09 -5.94
N MET A 112 -2.91 9.89 -5.87
CA MET A 112 -2.18 8.69 -5.43
C MET A 112 -0.98 8.42 -6.33
N ASN A 113 -1.16 8.46 -7.66
CA ASN A 113 -0.10 8.24 -8.63
C ASN A 113 1.01 9.29 -8.56
N ASP A 114 0.69 10.52 -8.18
CA ASP A 114 1.72 11.52 -7.91
C ASP A 114 2.50 11.21 -6.62
N LEU A 115 1.81 10.80 -5.55
CA LEU A 115 2.44 10.59 -4.24
C LEU A 115 3.33 9.33 -4.17
N ILE A 116 3.05 8.29 -4.96
CA ILE A 116 3.91 7.10 -5.02
C ILE A 116 5.24 7.33 -5.75
N HIS A 117 5.32 8.37 -6.60
CA HIS A 117 6.55 8.78 -7.26
C HIS A 117 7.30 9.81 -6.42
N LYS A 118 8.49 9.45 -5.92
CA LYS A 118 9.28 10.32 -5.02
C LYS A 118 9.57 11.69 -5.61
N GLU A 119 9.92 11.75 -6.91
CA GLU A 119 10.14 13.03 -7.61
C GLU A 119 8.89 13.92 -7.56
N LYS A 120 7.73 13.38 -7.90
CA LYS A 120 6.47 14.12 -7.87
C LYS A 120 6.03 14.48 -6.44
N PHE A 121 6.26 13.56 -5.49
CA PHE A 121 6.00 13.81 -4.08
C PHE A 121 6.81 15.00 -3.56
N TYR A 122 8.12 15.05 -3.84
CA TYR A 122 8.97 16.16 -3.41
C TYR A 122 8.61 17.48 -4.12
N ALA A 123 8.26 17.43 -5.40
CA ALA A 123 7.76 18.62 -6.10
C ALA A 123 6.46 19.17 -5.48
N ARG A 124 5.59 18.30 -4.95
CA ARG A 124 4.41 18.72 -4.17
C ARG A 124 4.79 19.31 -2.83
N CYS A 125 5.75 18.71 -2.11
CA CYS A 125 6.25 19.25 -0.83
C CYS A 125 6.76 20.68 -1.04
N GLU A 126 7.60 20.91 -2.06
CA GLU A 126 8.10 22.24 -2.42
C GLU A 126 6.95 23.23 -2.69
N LYS A 127 5.98 22.82 -3.50
CA LYS A 127 4.82 23.66 -3.85
C LYS A 127 4.00 24.11 -2.65
N ILE A 128 3.90 23.28 -1.60
CA ILE A 128 3.08 23.56 -0.40
C ILE A 128 3.91 24.01 0.80
N GLY A 129 5.24 24.21 0.61
CA GLY A 129 6.14 24.69 1.65
C GLY A 129 6.44 23.66 2.76
N VAL A 130 6.40 22.36 2.44
CA VAL A 130 6.76 21.29 3.36
C VAL A 130 8.20 20.86 3.10
N ASP A 131 9.02 20.80 4.12
CA ASP A 131 10.41 20.38 4.05
C ASP A 131 10.54 18.93 3.57
N TYR A 132 11.55 18.68 2.73
CA TYR A 132 11.91 17.35 2.25
C TYR A 132 13.44 17.25 2.11
N PRO A 133 14.00 16.02 2.10
CA PRO A 133 15.44 15.84 1.98
C PRO A 133 15.98 16.35 0.65
N ASP A 134 17.18 16.94 0.65
CA ASP A 134 17.88 17.27 -0.58
C ASP A 134 17.90 16.07 -1.52
N THR A 135 17.44 16.27 -2.74
CA THR A 135 17.18 15.18 -3.66
C THR A 135 17.72 15.46 -5.06
N PHE A 136 18.49 14.51 -5.58
CA PHE A 136 18.93 14.51 -6.97
C PHE A 136 18.24 13.35 -7.71
N VAL A 137 17.53 13.68 -8.80
CA VAL A 137 16.87 12.67 -9.64
C VAL A 137 17.79 12.30 -10.79
N HIS A 138 18.34 11.09 -10.74
CA HIS A 138 19.11 10.53 -11.83
C HIS A 138 18.18 9.80 -12.82
N ARG A 139 18.37 10.09 -14.11
CA ARG A 139 17.70 9.42 -15.23
C ARG A 139 18.74 8.72 -16.10
N LYS A 140 18.43 7.51 -16.56
CA LYS A 140 19.34 6.66 -17.34
C LYS A 140 19.92 7.40 -18.58
N GLU A 141 19.14 8.25 -19.19
CA GLU A 141 19.50 9.02 -20.38
C GLU A 141 20.60 10.06 -20.11
N ARG A 142 20.82 10.44 -18.85
CA ARG A 142 21.90 11.37 -18.45
C ARG A 142 23.28 10.72 -18.37
N GLY A 143 23.37 9.40 -18.53
CA GLY A 143 24.62 8.66 -18.30
C GLY A 143 25.06 8.68 -16.85
N TYR A 144 26.31 8.32 -16.59
CA TYR A 144 26.84 8.18 -15.23
C TYR A 144 27.90 9.23 -14.88
N ASP A 145 28.18 10.17 -15.77
CA ASP A 145 29.10 11.30 -15.52
C ASP A 145 28.32 12.52 -14.98
N PHE A 146 28.13 12.53 -13.67
CA PHE A 146 27.45 13.63 -12.97
C PHE A 146 28.05 13.84 -11.57
N ARG A 147 27.96 15.10 -11.08
CA ARG A 147 28.20 15.41 -9.67
C ARG A 147 26.89 15.61 -8.95
N LEU A 148 26.82 15.10 -7.71
CA LEU A 148 25.71 15.42 -6.82
C LEU A 148 25.80 16.87 -6.36
N PRO A 149 24.70 17.59 -6.23
CA PRO A 149 24.68 18.99 -5.77
C PRO A 149 24.84 19.13 -4.25
N PHE A 150 25.04 18.03 -3.53
CA PHE A 150 25.20 17.97 -2.07
C PHE A 150 26.22 16.90 -1.69
N ASP A 151 26.80 17.05 -0.49
CA ASP A 151 27.76 16.10 0.07
C ASP A 151 27.04 14.94 0.80
N GLY A 152 27.75 13.80 0.93
CA GLY A 152 27.23 12.63 1.65
C GLY A 152 27.22 12.80 3.17
N PRO A 153 26.62 11.83 3.88
CA PRO A 153 26.13 10.57 3.35
C PRO A 153 24.79 10.70 2.61
N PHE A 154 24.57 9.88 1.58
CA PHE A 154 23.32 9.87 0.81
C PHE A 154 22.79 8.45 0.61
N ILE A 155 21.49 8.34 0.29
CA ILE A 155 20.81 7.07 0.05
C ILE A 155 20.28 7.07 -1.38
N ILE A 156 20.62 6.05 -2.16
CA ILE A 156 20.04 5.81 -3.49
C ILE A 156 18.77 4.97 -3.33
N LYS A 157 17.67 5.42 -3.93
CA LYS A 157 16.37 4.74 -3.88
C LYS A 157 15.71 4.74 -5.25
N PRO A 158 14.93 3.70 -5.63
CA PRO A 158 14.09 3.77 -6.81
C PRO A 158 13.04 4.88 -6.66
N SER A 159 12.75 5.60 -7.74
CA SER A 159 11.75 6.67 -7.75
C SER A 159 10.34 6.13 -7.44
N ASN A 160 9.98 4.99 -8.05
CA ASN A 160 8.72 4.29 -7.81
C ASN A 160 8.97 2.94 -7.12
N GLY A 161 8.44 2.78 -5.90
CA GLY A 161 8.61 1.55 -5.13
C GLY A 161 7.81 0.37 -5.67
N ILE A 162 6.64 0.61 -6.28
CA ILE A 162 5.77 -0.44 -6.85
C ILE A 162 6.45 -1.02 -8.10
N GLU A 163 6.93 -0.17 -9.00
CA GLU A 163 7.64 -0.60 -10.20
C GLU A 163 8.93 -1.35 -9.86
N TYR A 164 9.63 -0.91 -8.81
CA TYR A 164 10.79 -1.66 -8.32
C TYR A 164 10.44 -3.10 -7.92
N TRP A 165 9.32 -3.33 -7.23
CA TRP A 165 8.92 -4.68 -6.82
C TRP A 165 8.44 -5.55 -7.98
N ARG A 166 7.96 -4.95 -9.05
CA ARG A 166 7.62 -5.65 -10.31
C ARG A 166 8.87 -6.05 -11.09
N HIS A 167 9.89 -5.18 -11.06
CA HIS A 167 11.16 -5.32 -11.80
C HIS A 167 12.35 -5.02 -10.89
N PRO A 168 12.65 -5.88 -9.90
CA PRO A 168 13.69 -5.61 -8.93
C PRO A 168 15.08 -5.57 -9.56
N PHE A 169 15.95 -4.70 -9.06
CA PHE A 169 17.37 -4.75 -9.38
C PHE A 169 17.99 -6.04 -8.85
N ALA A 170 19.09 -6.49 -9.47
CA ALA A 170 19.87 -7.61 -8.96
C ALA A 170 20.55 -7.32 -7.61
N THR A 171 20.59 -6.05 -7.20
CA THR A 171 21.17 -5.55 -5.96
C THR A 171 20.09 -5.13 -4.96
N GLN A 172 20.49 -4.50 -3.87
CA GLN A 172 19.58 -4.04 -2.83
C GLN A 172 18.70 -2.86 -3.28
N LYS A 173 17.49 -2.76 -2.74
CA LYS A 173 16.54 -1.65 -2.97
C LYS A 173 17.10 -0.29 -2.53
N LYS A 174 17.97 -0.27 -1.54
CA LYS A 174 18.63 0.93 -1.01
C LYS A 174 20.13 0.68 -0.96
N VAL A 175 20.89 1.64 -1.43
CA VAL A 175 22.35 1.67 -1.33
C VAL A 175 22.73 2.91 -0.55
N TYR A 176 23.65 2.74 0.39
CA TYR A 176 24.15 3.78 1.29
C TYR A 176 25.57 4.17 0.89
#